data_b61c47f17dd6b767b0ac420f6bfdda21
#
_entry.id   b61c47f17dd6b767b0ac420f6bfdda21
#
_cell.length_a   1.000
_cell.length_b   1.000
_cell.length_c   1.000
_cell.angle_alpha   90.00
_cell.angle_beta   90.00
_cell.angle_gamma   90.00
#
_symmetry.space_group_name_H-M   'P 1'
#
loop_
_entity.id
_entity.type
_entity.pdbx_description
1 polymer ?
#
loop_
_entity_poly.entity_id
_entity_poly.type
_entity_poly.pdbx_seq_one_letter_code
_entity_poly.pdbx_strand_id
1 'polypeptide(L)'
;ADGVHLGKNDMPIAEARQLLGNSFIIGGTVNSLEDVRATLQSATPDYFGCGPFRFTSTKKNLAPILGHEGYRNIIQGMKEAGIHIPLVAIGGIGKEDIPELLESGVHGIALSGSILRPENPVEEMKEINNILVNF
;
A
#
# COMPACT_ATOMS: atom_id res chain seq x y z
N ALA A 1 -4.37 -14.37 13.53
CA ALA A 1 -4.43 -13.22 12.62
C ALA A 1 -5.77 -13.16 11.90
N ASP A 2 -6.20 -11.96 11.52
CA ASP A 2 -7.48 -11.74 10.83
C ASP A 2 -7.29 -11.61 9.31
N GLY A 3 -6.05 -11.63 8.85
CA GLY A 3 -5.69 -11.54 7.45
C GLY A 3 -4.22 -11.75 7.19
N VAL A 4 -3.86 -11.68 5.92
CA VAL A 4 -2.48 -11.79 5.43
C VAL A 4 -2.21 -10.75 4.36
N HIS A 5 -0.96 -10.30 4.26
CA HIS A 5 -0.49 -9.51 3.13
C HIS A 5 0.55 -10.30 2.34
N LEU A 6 0.35 -10.42 1.04
CA LEU A 6 1.16 -11.25 0.16
C LEU A 6 2.01 -10.38 -0.79
N GLY A 7 3.30 -10.61 -0.76
CA GLY A 7 4.24 -10.06 -1.73
C GLY A 7 4.14 -10.76 -3.09
N LYS A 8 4.77 -10.20 -4.10
CA LYS A 8 4.73 -10.74 -5.47
C LYS A 8 5.30 -12.16 -5.62
N ASN A 9 6.21 -12.55 -4.71
CA ASN A 9 6.87 -13.86 -4.72
C ASN A 9 6.31 -14.83 -3.66
N ASP A 10 5.28 -14.38 -2.93
CA ASP A 10 4.57 -15.23 -1.96
C ASP A 10 3.51 -16.09 -2.66
N MET A 11 2.73 -16.82 -1.87
CA MET A 11 1.62 -17.62 -2.36
C MET A 11 0.66 -16.75 -3.21
N PRO A 12 0.19 -17.23 -4.37
CA PRO A 12 -0.81 -16.53 -5.15
C PRO A 12 -2.09 -16.22 -4.35
N ILE A 13 -2.63 -15.02 -4.55
CA ILE A 13 -3.83 -14.54 -3.83
C ILE A 13 -5.01 -15.52 -3.97
N ALA A 14 -5.20 -16.11 -5.16
CA ALA A 14 -6.25 -17.09 -5.40
C ALA A 14 -6.10 -18.34 -4.54
N GLU A 15 -4.88 -18.84 -4.38
CA GLU A 15 -4.59 -20.01 -3.51
C GLU A 15 -4.80 -19.65 -2.04
N ALA A 16 -4.32 -18.49 -1.61
CA ALA A 16 -4.54 -18.01 -0.23
C ALA A 16 -6.04 -17.88 0.08
N ARG A 17 -6.83 -17.38 -0.87
CA ARG A 17 -8.28 -17.29 -0.72
C ARG A 17 -8.95 -18.66 -0.58
N GLN A 18 -8.49 -19.67 -1.34
CA GLN A 18 -8.98 -21.04 -1.22
C GLN A 18 -8.67 -21.65 0.16
N LEU A 19 -7.48 -21.36 0.71
CA LEU A 19 -7.07 -21.90 2.01
C LEU A 19 -7.77 -21.18 3.18
N LEU A 20 -7.90 -19.85 3.11
CA LEU A 20 -8.34 -19.04 4.24
C LEU A 20 -9.84 -18.75 4.22
N GLY A 21 -10.50 -18.90 3.08
CA GLY A 21 -11.91 -18.56 2.92
C GLY A 21 -12.17 -17.06 2.77
N ASN A 22 -13.46 -16.69 2.76
CA ASN A 22 -13.89 -15.32 2.45
C ASN A 22 -13.92 -14.38 3.65
N SER A 23 -13.76 -14.89 4.86
CA SER A 23 -13.76 -14.09 6.09
C SER A 23 -12.41 -13.47 6.44
N PHE A 24 -11.32 -13.95 5.82
CA PHE A 24 -9.98 -13.40 6.03
C PHE A 24 -9.68 -12.25 5.08
N ILE A 25 -9.02 -11.22 5.60
CA ILE A 25 -8.52 -10.10 4.78
C ILE A 25 -7.25 -10.55 4.05
N ILE A 26 -7.21 -10.38 2.75
CA ILE A 26 -6.04 -10.68 1.92
C ILE A 26 -5.63 -9.43 1.16
N GLY A 27 -4.45 -8.91 1.49
CA GLY A 27 -3.79 -7.83 0.76
C GLY A 27 -2.82 -8.37 -0.27
N GLY A 28 -2.70 -7.70 -1.40
CA GLY A 28 -1.72 -8.02 -2.45
C GLY A 28 -0.78 -6.87 -2.73
N THR A 29 0.47 -7.18 -3.09
CA THR A 29 1.48 -6.18 -3.44
C THR A 29 1.44 -5.84 -4.92
N VAL A 30 1.40 -4.54 -5.23
CA VAL A 30 1.51 -4.00 -6.60
C VAL A 30 2.53 -2.86 -6.63
N ASN A 31 3.13 -2.64 -7.81
CA ASN A 31 4.07 -1.55 -8.04
C ASN A 31 3.66 -0.66 -9.22
N SER A 32 2.62 -1.04 -9.95
CA SER A 32 2.13 -0.35 -11.14
C SER A 32 0.64 -0.61 -11.38
N LEU A 33 0.04 0.14 -12.29
CA LEU A 33 -1.33 -0.11 -12.75
C LEU A 33 -1.44 -1.45 -13.50
N GLU A 34 -0.39 -1.84 -14.22
CA GLU A 34 -0.31 -3.14 -14.89
C GLU A 34 -0.37 -4.29 -13.90
N ASP A 35 0.32 -4.17 -12.75
CA ASP A 35 0.25 -5.16 -11.68
C ASP A 35 -1.17 -5.30 -11.12
N VAL A 36 -1.86 -4.16 -10.92
CA VAL A 36 -3.26 -4.15 -10.48
C VAL A 36 -4.13 -4.93 -11.46
N ARG A 37 -4.02 -4.62 -12.75
CA ARG A 37 -4.80 -5.28 -13.81
C ARG A 37 -4.48 -6.77 -13.90
N ALA A 38 -3.20 -7.14 -13.85
CA ALA A 38 -2.77 -8.54 -13.90
C ALA A 38 -3.30 -9.34 -12.72
N THR A 39 -3.24 -8.79 -11.50
CA THR A 39 -3.79 -9.44 -10.31
C THR A 39 -5.28 -9.69 -10.45
N LEU A 40 -6.04 -8.70 -10.94
CA LEU A 40 -7.49 -8.80 -11.08
C LEU A 40 -7.96 -9.78 -12.15
N GLN A 41 -7.07 -10.24 -13.04
CA GLN A 41 -7.39 -11.33 -13.97
C GLN A 41 -7.53 -12.70 -13.28
N SER A 42 -6.89 -12.89 -12.13
CA SER A 42 -6.84 -14.18 -11.43
C SER A 42 -7.50 -14.18 -10.06
N ALA A 43 -7.50 -13.04 -9.36
CA ALA A 43 -8.02 -12.94 -8.00
C ALA A 43 -8.36 -11.49 -7.64
N THR A 44 -9.27 -11.33 -6.68
CA THR A 44 -9.62 -10.02 -6.12
C THR A 44 -9.16 -9.96 -4.66
N PRO A 45 -8.10 -9.20 -4.35
CA PRO A 45 -7.70 -8.95 -2.97
C PRO A 45 -8.66 -7.98 -2.29
N ASP A 46 -8.62 -7.92 -0.96
CA ASP A 46 -9.39 -6.95 -0.18
C ASP A 46 -8.77 -5.55 -0.23
N TYR A 47 -7.45 -5.46 -0.43
CA TYR A 47 -6.72 -4.21 -0.67
C TYR A 47 -5.42 -4.46 -1.42
N PHE A 48 -4.85 -3.41 -2.00
CA PHE A 48 -3.50 -3.40 -2.55
C PHE A 48 -2.56 -2.60 -1.67
N GLY A 49 -1.40 -3.18 -1.35
CA GLY A 49 -0.23 -2.45 -0.87
C GLY A 49 0.61 -2.02 -2.06
N CYS A 50 0.76 -0.72 -2.27
CA CYS A 50 1.42 -0.15 -3.45
C CYS A 50 2.67 0.62 -3.06
N GLY A 51 3.78 0.30 -3.68
CA GLY A 51 5.05 0.98 -3.44
C GLY A 51 6.17 0.47 -4.38
N PRO A 52 7.41 0.88 -4.10
CA PRO A 52 7.81 1.80 -3.04
C PRO A 52 7.53 3.28 -3.38
N PHE A 53 7.19 4.09 -2.37
CA PHE A 53 7.08 5.54 -2.55
C PHE A 53 8.45 6.17 -2.81
N ARG A 54 9.46 5.74 -2.01
CA ARG A 54 10.84 6.22 -2.09
C ARG A 54 11.79 5.05 -1.85
N PHE A 55 13.07 5.22 -2.16
CA PHE A 55 14.09 4.21 -1.87
C PHE A 55 14.09 3.82 -0.40
N THR A 56 14.23 2.53 -0.13
CA THR A 56 14.39 1.98 1.22
C THR A 56 15.48 0.92 1.25
N SER A 57 16.29 0.92 2.28
CA SER A 57 17.34 -0.09 2.51
C SER A 57 16.80 -1.43 2.99
N THR A 58 15.50 -1.52 3.29
CA THR A 58 14.87 -2.70 3.90
C THR A 58 14.58 -3.82 2.90
N LYS A 59 14.53 -3.52 1.59
CA LYS A 59 14.31 -4.51 0.53
C LYS A 59 15.41 -4.44 -0.53
N LYS A 60 15.97 -5.60 -0.92
CA LYS A 60 17.08 -5.70 -1.87
C LYS A 60 16.67 -5.60 -3.35
N ASN A 61 15.44 -5.95 -3.70
CA ASN A 61 14.91 -5.89 -5.07
C ASN A 61 13.79 -4.87 -5.13
N LEU A 62 14.12 -3.65 -5.56
CA LEU A 62 13.21 -2.54 -5.62
C LEU A 62 12.58 -2.44 -7.02
N ALA A 63 11.24 -2.40 -7.04
CA ALA A 63 10.49 -1.85 -8.16
C ALA A 63 10.83 -0.36 -8.34
N PRO A 64 10.58 0.24 -9.52
CA PRO A 64 10.77 1.67 -9.73
C PRO A 64 10.07 2.50 -8.65
N ILE A 65 10.75 3.56 -8.19
CA ILE A 65 10.21 4.50 -7.21
C ILE A 65 9.00 5.23 -7.80
N LEU A 66 7.89 5.25 -7.06
CA LEU A 66 6.64 5.88 -7.52
C LEU A 66 6.59 7.38 -7.27
N GLY A 67 6.99 7.84 -6.09
CA GLY A 67 6.78 9.22 -5.67
C GLY A 67 5.29 9.62 -5.72
N HIS A 68 4.98 10.89 -5.50
CA HIS A 68 3.59 11.38 -5.53
C HIS A 68 2.92 11.23 -6.90
N GLU A 69 3.65 11.49 -7.98
CA GLU A 69 3.12 11.40 -9.34
C GLU A 69 2.74 9.95 -9.72
N GLY A 70 3.57 8.98 -9.33
CA GLY A 70 3.27 7.56 -9.56
C GLY A 70 1.96 7.13 -8.92
N TYR A 71 1.69 7.57 -7.68
CA TYR A 71 0.40 7.28 -7.03
C TYR A 71 -0.77 7.96 -7.73
N ARG A 72 -0.66 9.24 -8.10
CA ARG A 72 -1.71 9.94 -8.86
C ARG A 72 -2.07 9.19 -10.14
N ASN A 73 -1.06 8.75 -10.89
CA ASN A 73 -1.25 8.03 -12.15
C ASN A 73 -1.94 6.67 -11.94
N ILE A 74 -1.53 5.91 -10.91
CA ILE A 74 -2.14 4.61 -10.59
C ILE A 74 -3.60 4.82 -10.16
N ILE A 75 -3.87 5.73 -9.24
CA ILE A 75 -5.23 6.02 -8.75
C ILE A 75 -6.12 6.49 -9.89
N GLN A 76 -5.64 7.39 -10.74
CA GLN A 76 -6.40 7.85 -11.90
C GLN A 76 -6.72 6.70 -12.85
N GLY A 77 -5.73 5.87 -13.17
CA GLY A 77 -5.95 4.69 -14.03
C GLY A 77 -6.90 3.66 -13.42
N MET A 78 -6.88 3.46 -12.09
CA MET A 78 -7.85 2.61 -11.40
C MET A 78 -9.27 3.19 -11.51
N LYS A 79 -9.45 4.50 -11.28
CA LYS A 79 -10.74 5.19 -11.42
C LYS A 79 -11.30 5.05 -12.83
N GLU A 80 -10.49 5.30 -13.85
CA GLU A 80 -10.88 5.19 -15.26
C GLU A 80 -11.28 3.76 -15.64
N ALA A 81 -10.65 2.75 -15.02
CA ALA A 81 -10.98 1.34 -15.22
C ALA A 81 -12.14 0.83 -14.33
N GLY A 82 -12.73 1.67 -13.49
CA GLY A 82 -13.79 1.28 -12.55
C GLY A 82 -13.34 0.34 -11.44
N ILE A 83 -12.05 0.40 -11.05
CA ILE A 83 -11.47 -0.42 -9.98
C ILE A 83 -11.61 0.32 -8.65
N HIS A 84 -12.36 -0.26 -7.70
CA HIS A 84 -12.68 0.34 -6.41
C HIS A 84 -11.98 -0.33 -5.21
N ILE A 85 -10.95 -1.15 -5.46
CA ILE A 85 -10.19 -1.81 -4.40
C ILE A 85 -9.33 -0.77 -3.67
N PRO A 86 -9.34 -0.73 -2.32
CA PRO A 86 -8.50 0.19 -1.56
C PRO A 86 -7.01 0.05 -1.90
N LEU A 87 -6.32 1.17 -2.04
CA LEU A 87 -4.87 1.23 -2.26
C LEU A 87 -4.19 1.85 -1.04
N VAL A 88 -3.26 1.12 -0.45
CA VAL A 88 -2.45 1.53 0.69
C VAL A 88 -1.04 1.84 0.22
N ALA A 89 -0.57 3.07 0.42
CA ALA A 89 0.79 3.46 0.07
C ALA A 89 1.80 2.91 1.07
N ILE A 90 2.93 2.41 0.58
CA ILE A 90 3.99 1.81 1.40
C ILE A 90 5.39 2.09 0.83
N GLY A 91 6.39 2.07 1.69
CA GLY A 91 7.80 2.06 1.33
C GLY A 91 8.47 3.43 1.31
N GLY A 92 9.18 3.77 2.40
CA GLY A 92 9.96 4.98 2.54
C GLY A 92 9.14 6.26 2.73
N ILE A 93 7.94 6.15 3.30
CA ILE A 93 7.06 7.28 3.57
C ILE A 93 7.38 7.90 4.93
N GLY A 94 7.55 9.23 4.96
CA GLY A 94 7.63 10.01 6.19
C GLY A 94 6.32 10.76 6.46
N LYS A 95 6.18 11.34 7.67
CA LYS A 95 4.96 12.08 8.02
C LYS A 95 4.70 13.29 7.14
N GLU A 96 5.76 13.90 6.62
CA GLU A 96 5.70 15.04 5.70
C GLU A 96 5.07 14.70 4.33
N ASP A 97 5.13 13.44 3.93
CA ASP A 97 4.59 12.97 2.64
C ASP A 97 3.08 12.67 2.71
N ILE A 98 2.55 12.48 3.93
CA ILE A 98 1.19 11.98 4.15
C ILE A 98 0.10 12.87 3.53
N PRO A 99 0.10 14.19 3.73
CA PRO A 99 -0.97 15.03 3.17
C PRO A 99 -1.08 14.89 1.65
N GLU A 100 0.02 15.00 0.93
CA GLU A 100 0.01 14.91 -0.54
C GLU A 100 -0.35 13.50 -1.05
N LEU A 101 0.05 12.45 -0.32
CA LEU A 101 -0.36 11.07 -0.63
C LEU A 101 -1.88 10.90 -0.49
N LEU A 102 -2.48 11.41 0.58
CA LEU A 102 -3.92 11.38 0.77
C LEU A 102 -4.67 12.16 -0.31
N GLU A 103 -4.15 13.34 -0.71
CA GLU A 103 -4.68 14.12 -1.82
C GLU A 103 -4.64 13.36 -3.16
N SER A 104 -3.66 12.47 -3.35
CA SER A 104 -3.60 11.62 -4.54
C SER A 104 -4.73 10.59 -4.60
N GLY A 105 -5.42 10.36 -3.49
CA GLY A 105 -6.57 9.46 -3.38
C GLY A 105 -6.21 8.06 -2.88
N VAL A 106 -5.04 7.85 -2.26
CA VAL A 106 -4.75 6.60 -1.55
C VAL A 106 -5.67 6.47 -0.33
N HIS A 107 -6.05 5.25 0.00
CA HIS A 107 -7.01 4.95 1.06
C HIS A 107 -6.36 4.76 2.42
N GLY A 108 -5.04 4.60 2.44
CA GLY A 108 -4.28 4.42 3.66
C GLY A 108 -2.78 4.44 3.41
N ILE A 109 -2.03 4.42 4.51
CA ILE A 109 -0.57 4.48 4.50
C ILE A 109 -0.02 3.44 5.46
N ALA A 110 0.95 2.64 5.01
CA ALA A 110 1.67 1.69 5.82
C ALA A 110 3.07 2.21 6.13
N LEU A 111 3.37 2.34 7.41
CA LEU A 111 4.60 2.89 7.94
C LEU A 111 5.36 1.87 8.78
N SER A 112 6.69 1.94 8.76
CA SER A 112 7.55 1.13 9.60
C SER A 112 8.72 1.96 10.12
N GLY A 113 9.76 2.16 9.33
CA GLY A 113 10.97 2.85 9.75
C GLY A 113 10.76 4.29 10.22
N SER A 114 9.82 5.00 9.65
CA SER A 114 9.46 6.36 10.05
C SER A 114 8.84 6.46 11.45
N ILE A 115 8.26 5.37 11.95
CA ILE A 115 7.74 5.29 13.31
C ILE A 115 8.79 4.73 14.28
N LEU A 116 9.56 3.73 13.84
CA LEU A 116 10.46 2.99 14.73
C LEU A 116 11.83 3.64 14.93
N ARG A 117 12.27 4.51 14.01
CA ARG A 117 13.57 5.18 14.07
C ARG A 117 13.64 6.45 14.95
N PRO A 118 12.57 7.28 15.06
CA PRO A 118 12.58 8.42 15.96
C PRO A 118 12.86 8.02 17.41
N GLU A 119 13.46 8.94 18.17
CA GLU A 119 13.74 8.73 19.60
C GLU A 119 12.47 8.47 20.42
N ASN A 120 11.34 9.02 19.99
CA ASN A 120 10.04 8.82 20.62
C ASN A 120 8.99 8.33 19.61
N PRO A 121 8.90 7.02 19.38
CA PRO A 121 7.94 6.43 18.44
C PRO A 121 6.47 6.73 18.79
N VAL A 122 6.16 6.88 20.07
CA VAL A 122 4.80 7.17 20.54
C VAL A 122 4.37 8.57 20.13
N GLU A 123 5.25 9.56 20.29
CA GLU A 123 4.96 10.92 19.89
C GLU A 123 4.85 11.05 18.37
N GLU A 124 5.77 10.43 17.64
CA GLU A 124 5.71 10.38 16.17
C GLU A 124 4.38 9.78 15.68
N MET A 125 3.91 8.70 16.29
CA MET A 125 2.62 8.09 15.94
C MET A 125 1.43 9.00 16.26
N LYS A 126 1.48 9.75 17.35
CA LYS A 126 0.44 10.74 17.68
C LYS A 126 0.37 11.87 16.64
N GLU A 127 1.54 12.40 16.25
CA GLU A 127 1.62 13.45 15.22
C GLU A 127 1.05 12.94 13.88
N ILE A 128 1.44 11.74 13.45
CA ILE A 128 0.92 11.09 12.24
C ILE A 128 -0.60 10.91 12.32
N ASN A 129 -1.09 10.41 13.45
CA ASN A 129 -2.53 10.25 13.65
C ASN A 129 -3.29 11.57 13.58
N ASN A 130 -2.74 12.65 14.14
CA ASN A 130 -3.33 13.97 14.02
C ASN A 130 -3.42 14.44 12.56
N ILE A 131 -2.41 14.19 11.74
CA ILE A 131 -2.46 14.50 10.30
C ILE A 131 -3.59 13.73 9.63
N LEU A 132 -3.69 12.43 9.89
CA LEU A 132 -4.71 11.56 9.28
C LEU A 132 -6.14 11.96 9.66
N VAL A 133 -6.38 12.29 10.92
CA VAL A 133 -7.71 12.66 11.45
C VAL A 133 -8.17 14.04 10.96
N ASN A 134 -7.24 14.97 10.73
CA ASN A 134 -7.54 16.33 10.30
C ASN A 134 -7.49 16.53 8.77
N PHE A 135 -7.18 15.50 8.04
CA PHE A 135 -7.24 15.52 6.58
C PHE A 135 -8.69 15.39 6.10
#